data_549859d54889f7f99016144daddf9810
#
_entry.id   549859d54889f7f99016144daddf9810
#
_cell.length_a   1.000
_cell.length_b   1.000
_cell.length_c   1.000
_cell.angle_alpha   90.00
_cell.angle_beta   90.00
_cell.angle_gamma   90.00
#
_symmetry.space_group_name_H-M   'P 1'
#
loop_
_entity.id
_entity.type
_entity.pdbx_description
1 polymer ?
#
loop_
_entity_poly.entity_id
_entity_poly.type
_entity_poly.pdbx_seq_one_letter_code
_entity_poly.pdbx_strand_id
1 'polypeptide(L)'
;MAEAHARTFCTEKEDSKMQKMMIHYNDVPIYPIVLSENFDALGEALDDLMIKDRKVCIVTDSHVADFYLEQVEHIVKEHCAAASHFIFLAGEESKTLTTVENLYEFLIQNKFERKDMLVALGGGVVGDLTGFTAATYLRGIRFIQIPTSLLAQVDSSIGGKTGFDFRAYKNMVGAFHQPKLVYSCAETLKTLTSQQYISGLGEIIKHGLIKDADYYEWLKAHKEAILARDTQTVIDMIAVSCHIKKEVVENDPEEAGERALLNFGHTLGHAVEKLMNFTMLHGECVAVGMHAAAWLSMEKGMLTEAAYKDITDTIASFGLPVSVKGLEPEQIVAVSKSDKKMDKGRVKFILLDPEGHAVIDRSIRDEQLLAAASVIVRNGEQS
;
A
#
# COMPACT_ATOMS: atom_id res chain seq x y z
N MET A 1 -15.57 -20.80 -26.72
CA MET A 1 -15.41 -21.70 -25.55
C MET A 1 -14.17 -21.29 -24.82
N ALA A 2 -14.30 -20.39 -23.88
CA ALA A 2 -13.24 -20.00 -22.97
C ALA A 2 -13.86 -20.14 -21.56
N GLU A 3 -13.83 -21.37 -21.05
CA GLU A 3 -14.03 -21.59 -19.62
C GLU A 3 -12.72 -21.17 -18.94
N ALA A 4 -12.77 -19.97 -18.36
CA ALA A 4 -11.74 -19.47 -17.51
C ALA A 4 -11.52 -20.45 -16.36
N HIS A 5 -10.31 -20.98 -16.24
CA HIS A 5 -9.85 -21.62 -15.02
C HIS A 5 -9.78 -20.53 -13.93
N ALA A 6 -10.91 -20.33 -13.25
CA ALA A 6 -10.89 -19.65 -11.97
C ALA A 6 -9.99 -20.49 -11.06
N ARG A 7 -8.73 -20.09 -10.91
CA ARG A 7 -7.91 -20.58 -9.81
C ARG A 7 -8.66 -20.21 -8.54
N THR A 8 -9.27 -21.22 -7.91
CA THR A 8 -9.83 -21.11 -6.57
C THR A 8 -8.63 -20.87 -5.67
N PHE A 9 -8.32 -19.59 -5.43
CA PHE A 9 -7.36 -19.22 -4.41
C PHE A 9 -7.90 -19.78 -3.10
N CYS A 10 -7.16 -20.73 -2.49
CA CYS A 10 -7.49 -21.33 -1.20
C CYS A 10 -7.48 -20.25 -0.11
N THR A 11 -8.58 -19.50 -0.04
CA THR A 11 -9.01 -18.88 1.19
C THR A 11 -9.90 -19.91 1.88
N GLU A 12 -9.58 -20.29 3.11
CA GLU A 12 -10.52 -21.08 3.91
C GLU A 12 -11.82 -20.29 4.00
N LYS A 13 -12.83 -20.74 3.22
CA LYS A 13 -14.19 -20.20 3.30
C LYS A 13 -14.83 -20.82 4.55
N GLU A 14 -14.56 -20.26 5.70
CA GLU A 14 -15.44 -20.40 6.83
C GLU A 14 -16.61 -19.43 6.69
N ASP A 15 -17.81 -19.98 6.65
CA ASP A 15 -19.13 -19.31 6.58
C ASP A 15 -19.17 -17.83 6.14
N SER A 16 -19.24 -17.63 4.85
CA SER A 16 -19.89 -16.57 4.05
C SER A 16 -19.64 -15.07 4.27
N LYS A 17 -18.94 -14.60 5.30
CA LYS A 17 -18.78 -13.14 5.55
C LYS A 17 -17.33 -12.65 5.70
N MET A 18 -16.36 -13.53 5.82
CA MET A 18 -14.98 -13.19 6.14
C MET A 18 -14.01 -14.11 5.40
N GLN A 19 -12.97 -13.52 4.78
CA GLN A 19 -11.85 -14.27 4.21
C GLN A 19 -10.62 -14.03 5.10
N LYS A 20 -9.88 -15.09 5.44
CA LYS A 20 -8.69 -15.03 6.30
C LYS A 20 -7.46 -15.53 5.55
N MET A 21 -6.38 -14.76 5.60
CA MET A 21 -5.09 -15.08 4.98
C MET A 21 -3.99 -14.94 6.03
N MET A 22 -3.20 -16.00 6.25
CA MET A 22 -2.10 -15.98 7.22
C MET A 22 -0.80 -15.51 6.56
N ILE A 23 -0.11 -14.56 7.17
CA ILE A 23 1.25 -14.15 6.81
C ILE A 23 2.25 -14.98 7.61
N HIS A 24 3.28 -15.50 6.91
CA HIS A 24 4.33 -16.31 7.51
C HIS A 24 5.70 -15.61 7.41
N TYR A 25 6.59 -15.99 8.30
CA TYR A 25 8.01 -15.68 8.22
C TYR A 25 8.80 -16.96 8.51
N ASN A 26 9.57 -17.42 7.54
CA ASN A 26 10.26 -18.74 7.62
C ASN A 26 9.28 -19.86 8.00
N ASP A 27 8.16 -19.96 7.32
CA ASP A 27 7.06 -20.93 7.54
C ASP A 27 6.36 -20.84 8.92
N VAL A 28 6.71 -19.84 9.73
CA VAL A 28 6.06 -19.59 11.02
C VAL A 28 4.94 -18.56 10.84
N PRO A 29 3.68 -18.86 11.25
CA PRO A 29 2.60 -17.89 11.16
C PRO A 29 2.85 -16.70 12.10
N ILE A 30 2.68 -15.47 11.57
CA ILE A 30 2.95 -14.25 12.31
C ILE A 30 1.67 -13.49 12.64
N TYR A 31 0.83 -13.23 11.63
CA TYR A 31 -0.44 -12.54 11.79
C TYR A 31 -1.40 -12.85 10.65
N PRO A 32 -2.72 -12.84 10.90
CA PRO A 32 -3.73 -12.94 9.86
C PRO A 32 -4.00 -11.57 9.21
N ILE A 33 -4.35 -11.60 7.92
CA ILE A 33 -5.11 -10.57 7.24
C ILE A 33 -6.55 -11.08 7.17
N VAL A 34 -7.49 -10.30 7.69
CA VAL A 34 -8.92 -10.56 7.64
C VAL A 34 -9.55 -9.57 6.67
N LEU A 35 -10.24 -10.08 5.65
CA LEU A 35 -11.02 -9.29 4.70
C LEU A 35 -12.48 -9.46 5.03
N SER A 36 -13.18 -8.36 5.29
CA SER A 36 -14.60 -8.35 5.65
C SER A 36 -15.34 -7.25 4.90
N GLU A 37 -16.63 -7.43 4.73
CA GLU A 37 -17.50 -6.41 4.17
C GLU A 37 -17.63 -5.19 5.09
N ASN A 38 -17.78 -5.44 6.40
CA ASN A 38 -18.03 -4.46 7.45
C ASN A 38 -17.26 -4.80 8.74
N PHE A 39 -17.59 -4.15 9.87
CA PHE A 39 -16.94 -4.38 11.16
C PHE A 39 -17.57 -5.51 12.01
N ASP A 40 -18.57 -6.24 11.52
CA ASP A 40 -19.29 -7.25 12.32
C ASP A 40 -18.38 -8.35 12.87
N ALA A 41 -17.35 -8.75 12.11
CA ALA A 41 -16.40 -9.78 12.51
C ALA A 41 -15.19 -9.25 13.31
N LEU A 42 -15.10 -7.93 13.55
CA LEU A 42 -13.95 -7.34 14.25
C LEU A 42 -13.83 -7.83 15.69
N GLY A 43 -14.97 -7.97 16.39
CA GLY A 43 -14.98 -8.47 17.78
C GLY A 43 -14.38 -9.87 17.90
N GLU A 44 -14.79 -10.80 17.04
CA GLU A 44 -14.24 -12.16 17.00
C GLU A 44 -12.72 -12.15 16.69
N ALA A 45 -12.28 -11.32 15.73
CA ALA A 45 -10.87 -11.18 15.42
C ALA A 45 -10.04 -10.60 16.59
N LEU A 46 -10.64 -9.78 17.45
CA LEU A 46 -10.01 -9.24 18.66
C LEU A 46 -9.92 -10.30 19.78
N ASP A 47 -10.91 -11.19 19.91
CA ASP A 47 -10.89 -12.26 20.91
C ASP A 47 -9.72 -13.22 20.69
N ASP A 48 -9.38 -13.53 19.44
CA ASP A 48 -8.20 -14.34 19.07
C ASP A 48 -6.89 -13.73 19.62
N LEU A 49 -6.83 -12.43 19.87
CA LEU A 49 -5.65 -11.73 20.39
C LEU A 49 -5.51 -11.76 21.91
N MET A 50 -6.50 -12.27 22.63
CA MET A 50 -6.52 -12.38 24.09
C MET A 50 -6.20 -11.05 24.79
N ILE A 51 -6.97 -10.00 24.47
CA ILE A 51 -6.76 -8.64 24.99
C ILE A 51 -7.77 -8.23 26.07
N LYS A 52 -8.61 -9.13 26.55
CA LYS A 52 -9.71 -8.82 27.48
C LYS A 52 -9.25 -8.17 28.80
N ASP A 53 -8.03 -8.45 29.23
CA ASP A 53 -7.40 -7.90 30.43
C ASP A 53 -6.38 -6.79 30.11
N ARG A 54 -6.40 -6.22 28.90
CA ARG A 54 -5.45 -5.22 28.39
C ARG A 54 -6.11 -3.88 28.10
N LYS A 55 -5.31 -2.81 28.16
CA LYS A 55 -5.69 -1.53 27.61
C LYS A 55 -5.44 -1.50 26.11
N VAL A 56 -6.30 -0.79 25.39
CA VAL A 56 -6.19 -0.57 23.95
C VAL A 56 -6.25 0.92 23.67
N CYS A 57 -5.30 1.44 22.88
CA CYS A 57 -5.35 2.78 22.35
C CYS A 57 -5.63 2.75 20.86
N ILE A 58 -6.75 3.33 20.43
CA ILE A 58 -7.08 3.53 19.02
C ILE A 58 -6.40 4.82 18.56
N VAL A 59 -5.46 4.70 17.63
CA VAL A 59 -4.77 5.82 16.99
C VAL A 59 -5.41 6.06 15.64
N THR A 60 -5.86 7.28 15.40
CA THR A 60 -6.55 7.66 14.15
C THR A 60 -6.27 9.12 13.80
N ASP A 61 -6.61 9.52 12.59
CA ASP A 61 -6.59 10.93 12.20
C ASP A 61 -7.97 11.60 12.30
N SER A 62 -7.98 12.92 12.26
CA SER A 62 -9.20 13.73 12.42
C SER A 62 -10.26 13.48 11.35
N HIS A 63 -9.88 13.02 10.16
CA HIS A 63 -10.82 12.71 9.07
C HIS A 63 -11.45 11.33 9.25
N VAL A 64 -10.65 10.31 9.54
CA VAL A 64 -11.13 8.94 9.74
C VAL A 64 -11.94 8.82 11.03
N ALA A 65 -11.59 9.59 12.06
CA ALA A 65 -12.31 9.62 13.33
C ALA A 65 -13.80 9.94 13.16
N ASP A 66 -14.14 10.90 12.30
CA ASP A 66 -15.53 11.33 12.06
C ASP A 66 -16.41 10.21 11.48
N PHE A 67 -15.81 9.22 10.79
CA PHE A 67 -16.56 8.13 10.14
C PHE A 67 -16.62 6.86 10.97
N TYR A 68 -15.53 6.49 11.65
CA TYR A 68 -15.35 5.11 12.11
C TYR A 68 -14.96 4.98 13.58
N LEU A 69 -14.47 6.05 14.23
CA LEU A 69 -13.93 5.94 15.59
C LEU A 69 -14.98 5.44 16.59
N GLU A 70 -16.19 6.01 16.58
CA GLU A 70 -17.24 5.66 17.53
C GLU A 70 -17.62 4.17 17.43
N GLN A 71 -17.83 3.67 16.21
CA GLN A 71 -18.18 2.27 15.96
C GLN A 71 -17.06 1.32 16.39
N VAL A 72 -15.81 1.60 15.96
CA VAL A 72 -14.65 0.74 16.28
C VAL A 72 -14.35 0.79 17.78
N GLU A 73 -14.43 1.96 18.41
CA GLU A 73 -14.21 2.09 19.86
C GLU A 73 -15.25 1.33 20.67
N HIS A 74 -16.51 1.34 20.22
CA HIS A 74 -17.59 0.58 20.87
C HIS A 74 -17.26 -0.92 20.85
N ILE A 75 -16.90 -1.47 19.69
CA ILE A 75 -16.52 -2.88 19.55
C ILE A 75 -15.29 -3.19 20.42
N VAL A 76 -14.23 -2.38 20.34
CA VAL A 76 -13.01 -2.60 21.12
C VAL A 76 -13.28 -2.59 22.62
N LYS A 77 -14.15 -1.72 23.13
CA LYS A 77 -14.52 -1.63 24.55
C LYS A 77 -15.15 -2.93 25.09
N GLU A 78 -15.86 -3.67 24.26
CA GLU A 78 -16.48 -4.94 24.67
C GLU A 78 -15.44 -6.07 24.80
N HIS A 79 -14.28 -5.94 24.13
CA HIS A 79 -13.25 -6.97 24.01
C HIS A 79 -11.95 -6.68 24.79
N CYS A 80 -11.86 -5.55 25.51
CA CYS A 80 -10.66 -5.16 26.26
C CYS A 80 -11.00 -4.66 27.69
N ALA A 81 -9.99 -4.47 28.52
CA ALA A 81 -10.19 -3.94 29.90
C ALA A 81 -10.52 -2.45 29.92
N ALA A 82 -9.91 -1.68 29.00
CA ALA A 82 -10.18 -0.26 28.83
C ALA A 82 -9.74 0.19 27.43
N ALA A 83 -10.55 0.98 26.75
CA ALA A 83 -10.21 1.61 25.49
C ALA A 83 -10.05 3.13 25.68
N SER A 84 -9.10 3.68 24.94
CA SER A 84 -8.91 5.13 24.77
C SER A 84 -8.55 5.39 23.31
N HIS A 85 -8.57 6.66 22.90
CA HIS A 85 -8.17 7.03 21.55
C HIS A 85 -7.22 8.22 21.55
N PHE A 86 -6.38 8.27 20.51
CA PHE A 86 -5.50 9.39 20.20
C PHE A 86 -5.77 9.84 18.76
N ILE A 87 -6.14 11.11 18.59
CA ILE A 87 -6.49 11.69 17.29
C ILE A 87 -5.45 12.77 16.94
N PHE A 88 -4.88 12.69 15.74
CA PHE A 88 -4.02 13.72 15.17
C PHE A 88 -4.64 14.31 13.89
N LEU A 89 -4.11 15.42 13.37
CA LEU A 89 -4.64 16.04 12.15
C LEU A 89 -4.39 15.15 10.93
N ALA A 90 -5.41 14.97 10.10
CA ALA A 90 -5.29 14.22 8.85
C ALA A 90 -4.31 14.89 7.88
N GLY A 91 -3.57 14.09 7.12
CA GLY A 91 -2.62 14.55 6.11
C GLY A 91 -1.20 14.04 6.34
N GLU A 92 -0.43 14.01 5.25
CA GLU A 92 0.97 13.55 5.27
C GLU A 92 1.86 14.46 6.13
N GLU A 93 1.51 15.73 6.27
CA GLU A 93 2.24 16.68 7.11
C GLU A 93 2.27 16.25 8.59
N SER A 94 1.32 15.44 9.02
CA SER A 94 1.26 14.87 10.37
C SER A 94 2.15 13.65 10.57
N LYS A 95 2.73 13.09 9.49
CA LYS A 95 3.62 11.92 9.56
C LYS A 95 5.02 12.27 10.09
N THR A 96 5.09 12.81 11.30
CA THR A 96 6.30 13.41 11.89
C THR A 96 6.70 12.77 13.21
N LEU A 97 7.98 12.99 13.60
CA LEU A 97 8.47 12.62 14.93
C LEU A 97 7.67 13.31 16.04
N THR A 98 7.27 14.57 15.86
CA THR A 98 6.47 15.30 16.85
C THR A 98 5.14 14.61 17.13
N THR A 99 4.46 14.08 16.10
CA THR A 99 3.22 13.31 16.29
C THR A 99 3.50 12.03 17.09
N VAL A 100 4.61 11.36 16.82
CA VAL A 100 5.06 10.17 17.59
C VAL A 100 5.36 10.54 19.04
N GLU A 101 6.04 11.66 19.30
CA GLU A 101 6.33 12.17 20.66
C GLU A 101 5.04 12.46 21.43
N ASN A 102 4.07 13.10 20.80
CA ASN A 102 2.76 13.37 21.41
C ASN A 102 2.02 12.07 21.75
N LEU A 103 2.10 11.06 20.88
CA LEU A 103 1.51 9.74 21.16
C LEU A 103 2.23 9.04 22.32
N TYR A 104 3.57 9.12 22.41
CA TYR A 104 4.29 8.58 23.58
C TYR A 104 3.82 9.25 24.88
N GLU A 105 3.72 10.58 24.88
CA GLU A 105 3.26 11.32 26.06
C GLU A 105 1.85 10.88 26.47
N PHE A 106 0.94 10.76 25.52
CA PHE A 106 -0.41 10.25 25.76
C PHE A 106 -0.39 8.85 26.39
N LEU A 107 0.39 7.93 25.85
CA LEU A 107 0.49 6.56 26.35
C LEU A 107 1.07 6.52 27.79
N ILE A 108 2.08 7.33 28.08
CA ILE A 108 2.70 7.44 29.42
C ILE A 108 1.70 7.99 30.43
N GLN A 109 1.01 9.08 30.09
CA GLN A 109 0.01 9.71 30.97
C GLN A 109 -1.15 8.77 31.29
N ASN A 110 -1.57 7.93 30.32
CA ASN A 110 -2.61 6.92 30.48
C ASN A 110 -2.09 5.58 31.02
N LYS A 111 -0.80 5.51 31.41
CA LYS A 111 -0.15 4.35 32.06
C LYS A 111 -0.30 3.08 31.22
N PHE A 112 -0.02 3.17 29.91
CA PHE A 112 0.05 2.02 29.04
C PHE A 112 1.28 1.16 29.38
N GLU A 113 1.08 -0.16 29.45
CA GLU A 113 2.09 -1.15 29.81
C GLU A 113 2.54 -1.97 28.59
N ARG A 114 3.62 -2.74 28.74
CA ARG A 114 4.22 -3.52 27.64
C ARG A 114 3.27 -4.54 27.01
N LYS A 115 2.27 -5.01 27.73
CA LYS A 115 1.30 -6.00 27.24
C LYS A 115 0.04 -5.38 26.63
N ASP A 116 -0.11 -4.06 26.73
CA ASP A 116 -1.21 -3.32 26.12
C ASP A 116 -1.02 -3.25 24.59
N MET A 117 -1.99 -2.70 23.88
CA MET A 117 -2.05 -2.76 22.44
C MET A 117 -2.43 -1.42 21.82
N LEU A 118 -1.86 -1.13 20.64
CA LEU A 118 -2.31 -0.03 19.78
C LEU A 118 -3.16 -0.58 18.63
N VAL A 119 -4.16 0.20 18.21
CA VAL A 119 -4.97 -0.04 17.03
C VAL A 119 -4.76 1.12 16.08
N ALA A 120 -4.21 0.88 14.91
CA ALA A 120 -4.08 1.86 13.84
C ALA A 120 -5.37 1.85 13.02
N LEU A 121 -6.27 2.79 13.24
CA LEU A 121 -7.51 2.96 12.48
C LEU A 121 -7.32 4.08 11.45
N GLY A 122 -6.96 3.77 10.22
CA GLY A 122 -6.74 4.81 9.21
C GLY A 122 -5.98 4.36 7.97
N GLY A 123 -5.56 5.33 7.16
CA GLY A 123 -4.71 5.11 5.99
C GLY A 123 -3.26 4.81 6.34
N GLY A 124 -2.37 4.85 5.32
CA GLY A 124 -0.94 4.54 5.48
C GLY A 124 -0.23 5.42 6.51
N VAL A 125 -0.56 6.70 6.61
CA VAL A 125 0.02 7.62 7.61
C VAL A 125 -0.26 7.12 9.03
N VAL A 126 -1.50 6.77 9.33
CA VAL A 126 -1.92 6.25 10.64
C VAL A 126 -1.23 4.91 10.93
N GLY A 127 -1.20 4.01 9.93
CA GLY A 127 -0.56 2.71 10.05
C GLY A 127 0.93 2.80 10.38
N ASP A 128 1.64 3.65 9.63
CA ASP A 128 3.08 3.84 9.77
C ASP A 128 3.46 4.49 11.11
N LEU A 129 2.78 5.58 11.50
CA LEU A 129 3.02 6.27 12.78
C LEU A 129 2.72 5.37 13.97
N THR A 130 1.58 4.69 13.95
CA THR A 130 1.17 3.79 15.03
C THR A 130 2.11 2.60 15.16
N GLY A 131 2.47 1.99 14.02
CA GLY A 131 3.38 0.86 13.98
C GLY A 131 4.79 1.24 14.47
N PHE A 132 5.31 2.41 14.08
CA PHE A 132 6.59 2.92 14.58
C PHE A 132 6.54 3.23 16.08
N THR A 133 5.46 3.86 16.55
CA THR A 133 5.25 4.09 17.98
C THR A 133 5.21 2.76 18.74
N ALA A 134 4.47 1.77 18.22
CA ALA A 134 4.42 0.44 18.82
C ALA A 134 5.78 -0.25 18.84
N ALA A 135 6.61 -0.09 17.80
CA ALA A 135 7.95 -0.67 17.72
C ALA A 135 8.90 -0.13 18.79
N THR A 136 8.73 1.12 19.20
CA THR A 136 9.68 1.87 20.01
C THR A 136 9.21 2.11 21.45
N TYR A 137 7.91 2.29 21.68
CA TYR A 137 7.33 2.44 23.01
C TYR A 137 7.61 1.20 23.87
N LEU A 138 8.19 1.41 25.07
CA LEU A 138 8.62 0.34 26.00
C LEU A 138 9.49 -0.77 25.34
N ARG A 139 10.21 -0.45 24.27
CA ARG A 139 11.03 -1.36 23.44
C ARG A 139 10.21 -2.37 22.65
N GLY A 140 9.00 -2.02 22.34
CA GLY A 140 8.06 -2.81 21.54
C GLY A 140 6.83 -3.25 22.28
N ILE A 141 5.66 -2.83 21.80
CA ILE A 141 4.33 -3.30 22.22
C ILE A 141 3.58 -3.85 21.02
N ARG A 142 2.50 -4.56 21.25
CA ARG A 142 1.66 -5.11 20.17
C ARG A 142 0.86 -4.00 19.49
N PHE A 143 0.60 -4.18 18.20
CA PHE A 143 -0.38 -3.36 17.50
C PHE A 143 -1.13 -4.17 16.45
N ILE A 144 -2.27 -3.66 16.02
CA ILE A 144 -3.06 -4.14 14.88
C ILE A 144 -3.33 -2.99 13.92
N GLN A 145 -3.66 -3.33 12.67
CA GLN A 145 -4.04 -2.36 11.66
C GLN A 145 -5.48 -2.58 11.20
N ILE A 146 -6.23 -1.49 11.13
CA ILE A 146 -7.55 -1.41 10.49
C ILE A 146 -7.41 -0.38 9.35
N PRO A 147 -6.86 -0.80 8.19
CA PRO A 147 -6.61 0.10 7.07
C PRO A 147 -7.92 0.57 6.45
N THR A 148 -8.08 1.89 6.30
CA THR A 148 -9.30 2.51 5.80
C THR A 148 -9.18 3.07 4.38
N SER A 149 -7.99 3.06 3.78
CA SER A 149 -7.79 3.41 2.38
C SER A 149 -7.42 2.19 1.55
N LEU A 150 -7.78 2.17 0.26
CA LEU A 150 -7.49 1.05 -0.64
C LEU A 150 -5.98 0.78 -0.72
N LEU A 151 -5.17 1.84 -0.84
CA LEU A 151 -3.71 1.73 -0.81
C LEU A 151 -3.21 1.05 0.47
N ALA A 152 -3.78 1.41 1.63
CA ALA A 152 -3.37 0.79 2.88
C ALA A 152 -3.80 -0.67 2.99
N GLN A 153 -4.98 -1.02 2.48
CA GLN A 153 -5.50 -2.39 2.51
C GLN A 153 -4.65 -3.36 1.68
N VAL A 154 -4.15 -2.92 0.51
CA VAL A 154 -3.42 -3.80 -0.41
C VAL A 154 -1.90 -3.65 -0.33
N ASP A 155 -1.40 -2.57 0.28
CA ASP A 155 0.03 -2.26 0.28
C ASP A 155 0.58 -1.94 1.67
N SER A 156 0.39 -0.75 2.22
CA SER A 156 1.16 -0.27 3.37
C SER A 156 0.94 -1.06 4.66
N SER A 157 -0.20 -1.72 4.86
CA SER A 157 -0.47 -2.56 6.05
C SER A 157 0.25 -3.91 6.04
N ILE A 158 0.88 -4.31 4.93
CA ILE A 158 1.45 -5.64 4.75
C ILE A 158 2.98 -5.57 4.70
N GLY A 159 3.65 -6.40 5.50
CA GLY A 159 5.11 -6.53 5.49
C GLY A 159 5.84 -5.73 6.56
N GLY A 160 5.11 -5.13 7.52
CA GLY A 160 5.65 -4.60 8.77
C GLY A 160 6.57 -3.38 8.64
N LYS A 161 6.64 -2.71 7.49
CA LYS A 161 7.35 -1.44 7.35
C LYS A 161 6.56 -0.36 8.08
N THR A 162 7.18 0.31 9.05
CA THR A 162 6.58 1.40 9.82
C THR A 162 7.58 2.56 9.92
N GLY A 163 7.09 3.79 10.10
CA GLY A 163 8.01 4.92 10.14
C GLY A 163 7.32 6.27 10.13
N PHE A 164 8.13 7.30 10.00
CA PHE A 164 7.69 8.67 9.86
C PHE A 164 8.60 9.44 8.89
N ASP A 165 8.15 10.61 8.47
CA ASP A 165 8.91 11.47 7.58
C ASP A 165 9.84 12.36 8.39
N PHE A 166 11.13 12.28 8.07
CA PHE A 166 12.14 13.09 8.74
C PHE A 166 12.49 14.30 7.88
N ARG A 167 11.97 15.47 8.25
CA ARG A 167 12.11 16.73 7.49
C ARG A 167 11.55 16.56 6.07
N ALA A 168 12.38 16.77 5.04
CA ALA A 168 12.01 16.62 3.63
C ALA A 168 12.20 15.18 3.09
N TYR A 169 12.49 14.21 3.95
CA TYR A 169 12.79 12.84 3.55
C TYR A 169 11.67 11.90 3.99
N LYS A 170 10.88 11.39 3.03
CA LYS A 170 9.82 10.41 3.29
C LYS A 170 10.40 9.04 3.66
N ASN A 171 9.79 8.39 4.67
CA ASN A 171 10.01 6.99 5.03
C ASN A 171 11.48 6.59 5.29
N MET A 172 12.34 7.57 5.66
CA MET A 172 13.76 7.32 5.89
C MET A 172 14.08 6.82 7.29
N VAL A 173 13.18 7.08 8.23
CA VAL A 173 13.30 6.65 9.61
C VAL A 173 12.13 5.76 9.95
N GLY A 174 12.42 4.53 10.32
CA GLY A 174 11.39 3.53 10.56
C GLY A 174 11.92 2.27 11.22
N ALA A 175 11.04 1.32 11.42
CA ALA A 175 11.31 0.00 11.97
C ALA A 175 10.49 -1.06 11.25
N PHE A 176 11.03 -2.28 11.16
CA PHE A 176 10.22 -3.44 10.83
C PHE A 176 9.51 -3.92 12.10
N HIS A 177 8.20 -3.74 12.15
CA HIS A 177 7.36 -4.18 13.25
C HIS A 177 6.07 -4.79 12.72
N GLN A 178 5.92 -6.10 12.88
CA GLN A 178 4.77 -6.83 12.33
C GLN A 178 3.52 -6.61 13.20
N PRO A 179 2.36 -6.29 12.61
CA PRO A 179 1.11 -6.22 13.34
C PRO A 179 0.72 -7.61 13.88
N LYS A 180 -0.24 -7.67 14.79
CA LYS A 180 -0.84 -8.93 15.27
C LYS A 180 -2.11 -9.31 14.49
N LEU A 181 -2.66 -8.37 13.75
CA LEU A 181 -3.83 -8.51 12.89
C LEU A 181 -3.82 -7.35 11.89
N VAL A 182 -4.22 -7.61 10.66
CA VAL A 182 -4.68 -6.60 9.71
C VAL A 182 -6.15 -6.91 9.42
N TYR A 183 -7.05 -5.99 9.77
CA TYR A 183 -8.48 -6.13 9.53
C TYR A 183 -8.91 -5.14 8.43
N SER A 184 -9.05 -5.63 7.21
CA SER A 184 -9.45 -4.87 6.04
C SER A 184 -10.96 -4.91 5.88
N CYS A 185 -11.61 -3.76 6.01
CA CYS A 185 -13.06 -3.59 5.91
C CYS A 185 -13.41 -2.89 4.59
N ALA A 186 -14.13 -3.56 3.69
CA ALA A 186 -14.50 -2.99 2.39
C ALA A 186 -15.42 -1.76 2.52
N GLU A 187 -16.23 -1.70 3.57
CA GLU A 187 -17.11 -0.55 3.83
C GLU A 187 -16.34 0.77 3.97
N THR A 188 -15.11 0.74 4.50
CA THR A 188 -14.30 1.94 4.68
C THR A 188 -13.94 2.62 3.37
N LEU A 189 -13.95 1.88 2.25
CA LEU A 189 -13.67 2.42 0.93
C LEU A 189 -14.79 3.30 0.38
N LYS A 190 -16.01 3.21 0.95
CA LYS A 190 -17.17 4.01 0.52
C LYS A 190 -17.00 5.50 0.83
N THR A 191 -16.24 5.84 1.88
CA THR A 191 -15.99 7.23 2.29
C THR A 191 -14.77 7.87 1.63
N LEU A 192 -13.97 7.09 0.90
CA LEU A 192 -12.84 7.64 0.13
C LEU A 192 -13.31 8.55 -0.99
N THR A 193 -12.61 9.65 -1.20
CA THR A 193 -12.78 10.43 -2.42
C THR A 193 -12.48 9.57 -3.65
N SER A 194 -13.04 9.92 -4.81
CA SER A 194 -12.76 9.17 -6.04
C SER A 194 -11.26 9.16 -6.36
N GLN A 195 -10.55 10.27 -6.12
CA GLN A 195 -9.12 10.37 -6.35
C GLN A 195 -8.33 9.40 -5.44
N GLN A 196 -8.64 9.33 -4.15
CA GLN A 196 -7.98 8.41 -3.22
C GLN A 196 -8.22 6.94 -3.58
N TYR A 197 -9.46 6.60 -3.96
CA TYR A 197 -9.80 5.25 -4.39
C TYR A 197 -9.04 4.86 -5.67
N ILE A 198 -9.09 5.71 -6.70
CA ILE A 198 -8.37 5.50 -7.98
C ILE A 198 -6.86 5.40 -7.75
N SER A 199 -6.30 6.25 -6.88
CA SER A 199 -4.88 6.15 -6.52
C SER A 199 -4.52 4.76 -5.97
N GLY A 200 -5.35 4.17 -5.12
CA GLY A 200 -5.13 2.81 -4.64
C GLY A 200 -5.11 1.73 -5.74
N LEU A 201 -5.86 1.95 -6.83
CA LEU A 201 -5.88 1.04 -7.98
C LEU A 201 -4.53 0.99 -8.71
N GLY A 202 -3.70 2.02 -8.58
CA GLY A 202 -2.34 2.03 -9.14
C GLY A 202 -1.49 0.87 -8.63
N GLU A 203 -1.53 0.60 -7.32
CA GLU A 203 -0.82 -0.53 -6.71
C GLU A 203 -1.42 -1.88 -7.11
N ILE A 204 -2.73 -1.95 -7.25
CA ILE A 204 -3.45 -3.16 -7.64
C ILE A 204 -3.10 -3.56 -9.08
N ILE A 205 -3.13 -2.61 -10.02
CA ILE A 205 -2.71 -2.83 -11.42
C ILE A 205 -1.25 -3.24 -11.45
N LYS A 206 -0.39 -2.60 -10.66
CA LYS A 206 1.01 -2.98 -10.53
C LYS A 206 1.17 -4.44 -10.11
N HIS A 207 0.40 -4.92 -9.13
CA HIS A 207 0.49 -6.31 -8.66
C HIS A 207 0.21 -7.31 -9.80
N GLY A 208 -0.83 -7.07 -10.60
CA GLY A 208 -1.13 -7.88 -11.78
C GLY A 208 0.03 -7.85 -12.80
N LEU A 209 0.51 -6.67 -13.14
CA LEU A 209 1.58 -6.49 -14.13
C LEU A 209 2.90 -7.18 -13.73
N ILE A 210 3.25 -7.22 -12.44
CA ILE A 210 4.54 -7.76 -11.99
C ILE A 210 4.52 -9.25 -11.67
N LYS A 211 3.35 -9.85 -11.34
CA LYS A 211 3.29 -11.21 -10.79
C LYS A 211 2.18 -12.09 -11.36
N ASP A 212 1.12 -11.53 -11.93
CA ASP A 212 -0.06 -12.33 -12.32
C ASP A 212 -0.81 -11.69 -13.51
N ALA A 213 -0.48 -12.18 -14.73
CA ALA A 213 -1.14 -11.71 -15.95
C ALA A 213 -2.64 -12.05 -16.00
N ASP A 214 -3.07 -13.19 -15.43
CA ASP A 214 -4.48 -13.57 -15.38
C ASP A 214 -5.25 -12.59 -14.46
N TYR A 215 -4.64 -12.16 -13.36
CA TYR A 215 -5.20 -11.13 -12.51
C TYR A 215 -5.27 -9.76 -13.21
N TYR A 216 -4.26 -9.40 -13.98
CA TYR A 216 -4.29 -8.18 -14.78
C TYR A 216 -5.45 -8.20 -15.79
N GLU A 217 -5.67 -9.31 -16.49
CA GLU A 217 -6.81 -9.47 -17.40
C GLU A 217 -8.15 -9.46 -16.64
N TRP A 218 -8.20 -10.06 -15.45
CA TRP A 218 -9.39 -10.03 -14.60
C TRP A 218 -9.76 -8.59 -14.19
N LEU A 219 -8.78 -7.76 -13.83
CA LEU A 219 -9.00 -6.35 -13.50
C LEU A 219 -9.62 -5.60 -14.68
N LYS A 220 -9.12 -5.80 -15.90
CA LYS A 220 -9.67 -5.21 -17.13
C LYS A 220 -11.12 -5.63 -17.35
N ALA A 221 -11.41 -6.92 -17.20
CA ALA A 221 -12.75 -7.47 -17.39
C ALA A 221 -13.78 -6.98 -16.36
N HIS A 222 -13.33 -6.65 -15.12
CA HIS A 222 -14.21 -6.21 -14.03
C HIS A 222 -14.13 -4.70 -13.76
N LYS A 223 -13.51 -3.92 -14.65
CA LYS A 223 -13.27 -2.49 -14.48
C LYS A 223 -14.51 -1.71 -14.04
N GLU A 224 -15.64 -1.91 -14.68
CA GLU A 224 -16.86 -1.16 -14.37
C GLU A 224 -17.35 -1.44 -12.94
N ALA A 225 -17.34 -2.70 -12.50
CA ALA A 225 -17.72 -3.09 -11.14
C ALA A 225 -16.71 -2.55 -10.10
N ILE A 226 -15.42 -2.58 -10.43
CA ILE A 226 -14.35 -2.01 -9.58
C ILE A 226 -14.56 -0.49 -9.41
N LEU A 227 -14.78 0.24 -10.49
CA LEU A 227 -15.00 1.70 -10.44
C LEU A 227 -16.32 2.06 -9.76
N ALA A 228 -17.34 1.21 -9.87
CA ALA A 228 -18.60 1.35 -9.14
C ALA A 228 -18.48 0.97 -7.66
N ARG A 229 -17.34 0.44 -7.21
CA ARG A 229 -17.08 -0.06 -5.85
C ARG A 229 -18.06 -1.16 -5.45
N ASP A 230 -18.37 -2.08 -6.39
CA ASP A 230 -19.16 -3.26 -6.06
C ASP A 230 -18.46 -4.04 -4.95
N THR A 231 -19.17 -4.31 -3.86
CA THR A 231 -18.56 -4.80 -2.63
C THR A 231 -17.86 -6.14 -2.82
N GLN A 232 -18.49 -7.10 -3.49
CA GLN A 232 -17.90 -8.43 -3.69
C GLN A 232 -16.70 -8.36 -4.62
N THR A 233 -16.83 -7.65 -5.75
CA THR A 233 -15.74 -7.45 -6.71
C THR A 233 -14.53 -6.78 -6.04
N VAL A 234 -14.76 -5.80 -5.17
CA VAL A 234 -13.68 -5.11 -4.43
C VAL A 234 -13.01 -6.05 -3.42
N ILE A 235 -13.75 -6.87 -2.70
CA ILE A 235 -13.19 -7.86 -1.78
C ILE A 235 -12.33 -8.87 -2.55
N ASP A 236 -12.82 -9.40 -3.67
CA ASP A 236 -12.08 -10.36 -4.50
C ASP A 236 -10.80 -9.72 -5.07
N MET A 237 -10.89 -8.49 -5.54
CA MET A 237 -9.74 -7.70 -5.99
C MET A 237 -8.68 -7.53 -4.89
N ILE A 238 -9.09 -7.13 -3.69
CA ILE A 238 -8.18 -6.95 -2.55
C ILE A 238 -7.56 -8.29 -2.15
N ALA A 239 -8.34 -9.38 -2.12
CA ALA A 239 -7.85 -10.69 -1.74
C ALA A 239 -6.70 -11.15 -2.64
N VAL A 240 -6.84 -11.04 -3.96
CA VAL A 240 -5.77 -11.42 -4.91
C VAL A 240 -4.56 -10.49 -4.76
N SER A 241 -4.78 -9.19 -4.65
CA SER A 241 -3.71 -8.20 -4.46
C SER A 241 -2.90 -8.45 -3.18
N CYS A 242 -3.59 -8.74 -2.06
CA CYS A 242 -2.95 -9.12 -0.79
C CYS A 242 -2.19 -10.45 -0.91
N HIS A 243 -2.70 -11.42 -1.66
CA HIS A 243 -2.03 -12.70 -1.89
C HIS A 243 -0.71 -12.51 -2.65
N ILE A 244 -0.71 -11.73 -3.72
CA ILE A 244 0.50 -11.40 -4.48
C ILE A 244 1.54 -10.72 -3.56
N LYS A 245 1.10 -9.73 -2.78
CA LYS A 245 2.02 -9.05 -1.87
C LYS A 245 2.53 -9.95 -0.75
N LYS A 246 1.65 -10.82 -0.20
CA LYS A 246 2.03 -11.84 0.78
C LYS A 246 3.18 -12.71 0.26
N GLU A 247 3.04 -13.30 -0.93
CA GLU A 247 4.07 -14.15 -1.51
C GLU A 247 5.42 -13.42 -1.61
N VAL A 248 5.41 -12.19 -2.11
CA VAL A 248 6.63 -11.39 -2.25
C VAL A 248 7.27 -11.06 -0.91
N VAL A 249 6.47 -10.75 0.12
CA VAL A 249 6.96 -10.39 1.46
C VAL A 249 7.45 -11.62 2.22
N GLU A 250 6.79 -12.77 2.07
CA GLU A 250 7.22 -14.03 2.69
C GLU A 250 8.53 -14.55 2.10
N ASN A 251 8.72 -14.40 0.76
CA ASN A 251 9.95 -14.80 0.07
C ASN A 251 11.13 -13.86 0.37
N ASP A 252 10.88 -12.58 0.63
CA ASP A 252 11.93 -11.57 0.84
C ASP A 252 11.49 -10.52 1.89
N PRO A 253 11.46 -10.88 3.18
CA PRO A 253 10.98 -9.98 4.23
C PRO A 253 11.80 -8.70 4.40
N GLU A 254 13.11 -8.75 4.10
CA GLU A 254 14.06 -7.64 4.32
C GLU A 254 14.34 -6.79 3.06
N GLU A 255 13.65 -7.10 1.93
CA GLU A 255 13.84 -6.39 0.66
C GLU A 255 15.28 -6.51 0.08
N ALA A 256 15.88 -7.67 0.24
CA ALA A 256 17.21 -7.93 -0.30
C ALA A 256 17.19 -8.38 -1.79
N GLY A 257 16.07 -8.88 -2.29
CA GLY A 257 15.94 -9.49 -3.61
C GLY A 257 14.60 -9.25 -4.30
N GLU A 258 13.72 -10.26 -4.29
CA GLU A 258 12.44 -10.28 -5.04
C GLU A 258 11.47 -9.15 -4.64
N ARG A 259 11.45 -8.74 -3.38
CA ARG A 259 10.59 -7.66 -2.90
C ARG A 259 10.85 -6.34 -3.63
N ALA A 260 12.04 -6.17 -4.23
CA ALA A 260 12.32 -5.02 -5.08
C ALA A 260 11.39 -4.93 -6.32
N LEU A 261 10.78 -6.03 -6.78
CA LEU A 261 9.82 -6.03 -7.88
C LEU A 261 8.59 -5.15 -7.59
N LEU A 262 8.19 -5.03 -6.32
CA LEU A 262 7.13 -4.11 -5.88
C LEU A 262 7.44 -2.63 -6.21
N ASN A 263 8.69 -2.30 -6.55
CA ASN A 263 9.08 -0.97 -6.97
C ASN A 263 8.91 -0.72 -8.50
N PHE A 264 8.16 -1.57 -9.23
CA PHE A 264 7.78 -1.27 -10.60
C PHE A 264 7.03 0.08 -10.66
N GLY A 265 7.47 0.98 -11.53
CA GLY A 265 6.96 2.36 -11.60
C GLY A 265 7.53 3.32 -10.55
N HIS A 266 8.07 2.86 -9.43
CA HIS A 266 8.45 3.73 -8.32
C HIS A 266 9.69 4.59 -8.59
N THR A 267 10.63 4.15 -9.41
CA THR A 267 11.89 4.90 -9.64
C THR A 267 11.64 6.30 -10.18
N LEU A 268 10.85 6.43 -11.23
CA LEU A 268 10.47 7.73 -11.78
C LEU A 268 9.21 8.28 -11.08
N GLY A 269 8.31 7.44 -10.60
CA GLY A 269 7.11 7.84 -9.85
C GLY A 269 7.44 8.62 -8.58
N HIS A 270 8.37 8.17 -7.74
CA HIS A 270 8.80 8.92 -6.55
C HIS A 270 9.50 10.24 -6.90
N ALA A 271 10.23 10.29 -8.01
CA ALA A 271 10.82 11.54 -8.47
C ALA A 271 9.73 12.54 -8.86
N VAL A 272 8.69 12.10 -9.56
CA VAL A 272 7.51 12.92 -9.90
C VAL A 272 6.79 13.36 -8.61
N GLU A 273 6.52 12.44 -7.68
CA GLU A 273 5.86 12.74 -6.40
C GLU A 273 6.58 13.86 -5.65
N LYS A 274 7.91 13.77 -5.55
CA LYS A 274 8.73 14.78 -4.88
C LYS A 274 8.73 16.12 -5.62
N LEU A 275 8.86 16.11 -6.95
CA LEU A 275 8.87 17.35 -7.77
C LEU A 275 7.49 18.04 -7.80
N MET A 276 6.41 17.27 -7.70
CA MET A 276 5.05 17.78 -7.57
C MET A 276 4.70 18.26 -6.16
N ASN A 277 5.68 18.32 -5.23
CA ASN A 277 5.48 18.70 -3.83
C ASN A 277 4.31 17.96 -3.18
N PHE A 278 4.16 16.65 -3.48
CA PHE A 278 3.13 15.76 -2.96
C PHE A 278 1.68 16.20 -3.24
N THR A 279 1.46 17.02 -4.26
CA THR A 279 0.11 17.40 -4.70
C THR A 279 -0.58 16.32 -5.53
N MET A 280 0.19 15.41 -6.12
CA MET A 280 -0.31 14.15 -6.70
C MET A 280 -0.25 13.03 -5.66
N LEU A 281 -1.26 12.16 -5.65
CA LEU A 281 -1.29 11.01 -4.75
C LEU A 281 -0.28 9.95 -5.20
N HIS A 282 0.21 9.16 -4.23
CA HIS A 282 1.25 8.16 -4.46
C HIS A 282 0.95 7.22 -5.65
N GLY A 283 -0.23 6.60 -5.70
CA GLY A 283 -0.59 5.68 -6.78
C GLY A 283 -0.74 6.37 -8.14
N GLU A 284 -1.07 7.66 -8.19
CA GLU A 284 -1.05 8.45 -9.42
C GLU A 284 0.39 8.60 -9.94
N CYS A 285 1.33 8.88 -9.04
CA CYS A 285 2.75 8.99 -9.38
C CYS A 285 3.34 7.63 -9.80
N VAL A 286 2.96 6.56 -9.13
CA VAL A 286 3.35 5.18 -9.50
C VAL A 286 2.80 4.83 -10.88
N ALA A 287 1.56 5.21 -11.21
CA ALA A 287 0.96 4.98 -12.53
C ALA A 287 1.75 5.67 -13.65
N VAL A 288 2.13 6.93 -13.45
CA VAL A 288 3.02 7.66 -14.38
C VAL A 288 4.37 6.92 -14.53
N GLY A 289 4.93 6.47 -13.42
CA GLY A 289 6.19 5.70 -13.44
C GLY A 289 6.06 4.32 -14.10
N MET A 290 4.90 3.64 -13.96
CA MET A 290 4.61 2.37 -14.66
C MET A 290 4.57 2.58 -16.18
N HIS A 291 3.97 3.66 -16.66
CA HIS A 291 3.98 4.00 -18.07
C HIS A 291 5.40 4.15 -18.61
N ALA A 292 6.29 4.87 -17.91
CA ALA A 292 7.69 5.01 -18.28
C ALA A 292 8.45 3.66 -18.28
N ALA A 293 8.18 2.82 -17.27
CA ALA A 293 8.83 1.52 -17.14
C ALA A 293 8.35 0.52 -18.21
N ALA A 294 7.07 0.52 -18.55
CA ALA A 294 6.51 -0.27 -19.64
C ALA A 294 7.07 0.16 -21.00
N TRP A 295 7.19 1.49 -21.24
CA TRP A 295 7.84 2.01 -22.44
C TRP A 295 9.29 1.52 -22.56
N LEU A 296 10.05 1.59 -21.45
CA LEU A 296 11.44 1.13 -21.45
C LEU A 296 11.57 -0.39 -21.65
N SER A 297 10.61 -1.17 -21.13
CA SER A 297 10.54 -2.62 -21.38
C SER A 297 10.31 -2.91 -22.87
N MET A 298 9.46 -2.12 -23.54
CA MET A 298 9.22 -2.22 -24.98
C MET A 298 10.48 -1.83 -25.78
N GLU A 299 11.15 -0.74 -25.48
CA GLU A 299 12.39 -0.31 -26.13
C GLU A 299 13.53 -1.34 -25.99
N LYS A 300 13.52 -2.14 -24.94
CA LYS A 300 14.47 -3.25 -24.73
C LYS A 300 14.02 -4.55 -25.39
N GLY A 301 12.87 -4.59 -26.06
CA GLY A 301 12.33 -5.77 -26.73
C GLY A 301 11.75 -6.83 -25.77
N MET A 302 11.48 -6.46 -24.51
CA MET A 302 10.87 -7.32 -23.50
C MET A 302 9.35 -7.32 -23.61
N LEU A 303 8.75 -6.19 -24.03
CA LEU A 303 7.35 -6.06 -24.37
C LEU A 303 7.17 -5.78 -25.86
N THR A 304 6.04 -6.22 -26.42
CA THR A 304 5.60 -5.76 -27.74
C THR A 304 5.01 -4.35 -27.67
N GLU A 305 4.95 -3.64 -28.79
CA GLU A 305 4.28 -2.35 -28.87
C GLU A 305 2.78 -2.46 -28.49
N ALA A 306 2.13 -3.57 -28.86
CA ALA A 306 0.74 -3.83 -28.51
C ALA A 306 0.55 -3.99 -27.01
N ALA A 307 1.44 -4.71 -26.32
CA ALA A 307 1.42 -4.88 -24.88
C ALA A 307 1.67 -3.56 -24.13
N TYR A 308 2.65 -2.78 -24.56
CA TYR A 308 2.88 -1.43 -24.01
C TYR A 308 1.64 -0.54 -24.14
N LYS A 309 1.02 -0.56 -25.34
CA LYS A 309 -0.19 0.21 -25.57
C LYS A 309 -1.35 -0.26 -24.67
N ASP A 310 -1.55 -1.57 -24.54
CA ASP A 310 -2.58 -2.16 -23.66
C ASP A 310 -2.40 -1.71 -22.21
N ILE A 311 -1.16 -1.76 -21.70
CA ILE A 311 -0.83 -1.32 -20.33
C ILE A 311 -1.16 0.16 -20.15
N THR A 312 -0.76 1.00 -21.10
CA THR A 312 -1.00 2.45 -21.04
C THR A 312 -2.50 2.78 -21.08
N ASP A 313 -3.23 2.14 -22.00
CA ASP A 313 -4.67 2.31 -22.15
C ASP A 313 -5.42 1.81 -20.92
N THR A 314 -4.98 0.70 -20.34
CA THR A 314 -5.56 0.14 -19.10
C THR A 314 -5.40 1.12 -17.94
N ILE A 315 -4.18 1.60 -17.67
CA ILE A 315 -3.92 2.59 -16.61
C ILE A 315 -4.84 3.81 -16.78
N ALA A 316 -4.89 4.37 -18.00
CA ALA A 316 -5.73 5.52 -18.30
C ALA A 316 -7.23 5.21 -18.14
N SER A 317 -7.68 4.01 -18.50
CA SER A 317 -9.09 3.60 -18.42
C SER A 317 -9.62 3.49 -17.00
N PHE A 318 -8.75 3.26 -16.02
CA PHE A 318 -9.06 3.31 -14.58
C PHE A 318 -9.04 4.72 -14.00
N GLY A 319 -8.76 5.75 -14.82
CA GLY A 319 -8.71 7.14 -14.40
C GLY A 319 -7.36 7.57 -13.82
N LEU A 320 -6.33 6.73 -13.91
CA LEU A 320 -4.98 7.05 -13.48
C LEU A 320 -4.23 7.85 -14.55
N PRO A 321 -3.38 8.82 -14.17
CA PRO A 321 -2.58 9.57 -15.11
C PRO A 321 -1.46 8.71 -15.70
N VAL A 322 -1.19 8.90 -16.98
CA VAL A 322 -0.02 8.31 -17.69
C VAL A 322 1.06 9.34 -18.01
N SER A 323 0.86 10.58 -17.59
CA SER A 323 1.81 11.67 -17.82
C SER A 323 1.63 12.79 -16.80
N VAL A 324 2.64 13.63 -16.67
CA VAL A 324 2.67 14.80 -15.79
C VAL A 324 2.95 16.06 -16.58
N LYS A 325 2.47 17.22 -16.11
CA LYS A 325 2.70 18.55 -16.69
C LYS A 325 3.60 19.38 -15.77
N GLY A 326 4.33 20.32 -16.36
CA GLY A 326 5.11 21.31 -15.61
C GLY A 326 6.41 20.78 -14.99
N LEU A 327 6.88 19.63 -15.42
CA LEU A 327 8.18 19.09 -15.06
C LEU A 327 9.04 18.92 -16.31
N GLU A 328 10.37 18.96 -16.11
CA GLU A 328 11.34 18.65 -17.16
C GLU A 328 11.93 17.25 -16.94
N PRO A 329 12.13 16.45 -18.02
CA PRO A 329 12.68 15.11 -17.92
C PRO A 329 14.00 15.03 -17.16
N GLU A 330 14.88 16.01 -17.33
CA GLU A 330 16.17 16.11 -16.66
C GLU A 330 16.04 16.24 -15.14
N GLN A 331 15.02 16.98 -14.67
CA GLN A 331 14.73 17.13 -13.25
C GLN A 331 14.26 15.80 -12.64
N ILE A 332 13.39 15.08 -13.36
CA ILE A 332 12.88 13.77 -12.93
C ILE A 332 14.05 12.78 -12.79
N VAL A 333 14.93 12.72 -13.79
CA VAL A 333 16.13 11.86 -13.75
C VAL A 333 17.09 12.25 -12.61
N ALA A 334 17.34 13.53 -12.42
CA ALA A 334 18.22 14.01 -11.35
C ALA A 334 17.71 13.62 -9.96
N VAL A 335 16.40 13.78 -9.72
CA VAL A 335 15.77 13.41 -8.45
C VAL A 335 15.75 11.88 -8.25
N SER A 336 15.46 11.10 -9.31
CA SER A 336 15.43 9.64 -9.22
C SER A 336 16.78 9.03 -8.81
N LYS A 337 17.89 9.65 -9.17
CA LYS A 337 19.24 9.24 -8.79
C LYS A 337 19.60 9.60 -7.34
N SER A 338 18.93 10.56 -6.75
CA SER A 338 19.16 10.94 -5.34
C SER A 338 18.42 10.06 -4.35
N ASP A 339 17.53 9.17 -4.81
CA ASP A 339 16.83 8.20 -3.97
C ASP A 339 17.77 7.02 -3.62
N LYS A 340 17.61 6.46 -2.41
CA LYS A 340 18.47 5.40 -1.81
C LYS A 340 18.58 4.09 -2.59
N LYS A 341 17.85 3.93 -3.68
CA LYS A 341 17.80 2.69 -4.48
C LYS A 341 19.03 2.46 -5.37
N MET A 342 20.12 3.20 -5.13
CA MET A 342 21.40 3.02 -5.80
C MET A 342 22.18 1.86 -5.18
N ASP A 343 22.36 0.78 -5.92
CA ASP A 343 23.32 -0.27 -5.56
C ASP A 343 24.65 0.01 -6.30
N LYS A 344 25.69 0.35 -5.55
CA LYS A 344 27.04 0.69 -6.09
C LYS A 344 27.02 1.77 -7.19
N GLY A 345 26.15 2.78 -7.05
CA GLY A 345 26.07 3.88 -8.01
C GLY A 345 25.21 3.60 -9.24
N ARG A 346 24.47 2.47 -9.30
CA ARG A 346 23.55 2.13 -10.38
C ARG A 346 22.10 2.08 -9.87
N VAL A 347 21.18 2.60 -10.67
CA VAL A 347 19.75 2.53 -10.39
C VAL A 347 19.28 1.10 -10.61
N LYS A 348 18.60 0.50 -9.61
CA LYS A 348 17.82 -0.72 -9.81
C LYS A 348 16.50 -0.30 -10.46
N PHE A 349 16.30 -0.70 -11.70
CA PHE A 349 15.06 -0.42 -12.42
C PHE A 349 14.26 -1.72 -12.59
N ILE A 350 12.96 -1.66 -12.39
CA ILE A 350 12.08 -2.81 -12.57
C ILE A 350 11.41 -2.69 -13.93
N LEU A 351 11.50 -3.74 -14.72
CA LEU A 351 10.93 -3.86 -16.06
C LEU A 351 9.99 -5.06 -16.12
N LEU A 352 9.14 -5.12 -17.15
CA LEU A 352 8.27 -6.27 -17.45
C LEU A 352 8.89 -7.12 -18.56
N ASP A 353 8.80 -8.47 -18.41
CA ASP A 353 9.32 -9.45 -19.38
C ASP A 353 8.57 -10.79 -19.30
N PRO A 354 7.39 -10.97 -19.90
CA PRO A 354 6.36 -10.00 -20.33
C PRO A 354 5.45 -9.51 -19.17
N GLU A 355 4.18 -9.14 -19.46
CA GLU A 355 3.15 -8.85 -18.45
C GLU A 355 2.97 -10.06 -17.51
N GLY A 356 2.77 -9.77 -16.22
CA GLY A 356 2.71 -10.80 -15.18
C GLY A 356 4.08 -11.30 -14.72
N HIS A 357 5.16 -10.83 -15.33
CA HIS A 357 6.53 -11.18 -14.94
C HIS A 357 7.45 -9.96 -14.96
N ALA A 358 7.90 -9.53 -13.78
CA ALA A 358 8.83 -8.42 -13.64
C ALA A 358 10.26 -8.89 -13.38
N VAL A 359 11.22 -8.11 -13.85
CA VAL A 359 12.66 -8.37 -13.69
C VAL A 359 13.40 -7.13 -13.19
N ILE A 360 14.51 -7.35 -12.48
CA ILE A 360 15.39 -6.28 -11.99
C ILE A 360 16.47 -6.01 -13.03
N ASP A 361 16.48 -4.83 -13.62
CA ASP A 361 17.53 -4.38 -14.54
C ASP A 361 18.47 -3.38 -13.85
N ARG A 362 19.78 -3.64 -13.95
CA ARG A 362 20.86 -2.77 -13.42
C ARG A 362 21.70 -2.16 -14.54
N SER A 363 21.29 -2.36 -15.79
CA SER A 363 22.04 -1.91 -16.97
C SER A 363 21.50 -0.61 -17.58
N ILE A 364 20.45 -0.03 -16.99
CA ILE A 364 19.82 1.19 -17.51
C ILE A 364 20.82 2.35 -17.43
N ARG A 365 21.02 3.01 -18.57
CA ARG A 365 21.91 4.17 -18.73
C ARG A 365 21.11 5.46 -18.62
N ASP A 366 21.80 6.56 -18.41
CA ASP A 366 21.23 7.90 -18.25
C ASP A 366 20.38 8.34 -19.45
N GLU A 367 20.86 8.01 -20.67
CA GLU A 367 20.11 8.34 -21.89
C GLU A 367 18.77 7.59 -21.96
N GLN A 368 18.72 6.36 -21.47
CA GLN A 368 17.51 5.55 -21.42
C GLN A 368 16.54 6.05 -20.35
N LEU A 369 17.06 6.47 -19.17
CA LEU A 369 16.25 7.11 -18.15
C LEU A 369 15.66 8.43 -18.63
N LEU A 370 16.45 9.23 -19.34
CA LEU A 370 15.99 10.51 -19.90
C LEU A 370 14.90 10.29 -20.95
N ALA A 371 15.08 9.32 -21.84
CA ALA A 371 14.08 8.96 -22.84
C ALA A 371 12.77 8.48 -22.16
N ALA A 372 12.85 7.62 -21.15
CA ALA A 372 11.69 7.15 -20.39
C ALA A 372 10.99 8.32 -19.64
N ALA A 373 11.75 9.23 -19.04
CA ALA A 373 11.19 10.43 -18.41
C ALA A 373 10.52 11.37 -19.44
N SER A 374 11.05 11.45 -20.67
CA SER A 374 10.46 12.27 -21.73
C SER A 374 9.09 11.78 -22.20
N VAL A 375 8.83 10.46 -22.13
CA VAL A 375 7.53 9.87 -22.52
C VAL A 375 6.41 10.29 -21.57
N ILE A 376 6.73 10.51 -20.29
CA ILE A 376 5.74 10.85 -19.26
C ILE A 376 5.55 12.34 -19.02
N VAL A 377 6.33 13.20 -19.70
CA VAL A 377 6.17 14.67 -19.60
C VAL A 377 5.34 15.16 -20.80
N ARG A 378 4.24 15.86 -20.51
CA ARG A 378 3.48 16.60 -21.53
C ARG A 378 3.97 18.03 -21.61
N ASN A 379 4.60 18.39 -22.72
CA ASN A 379 4.83 19.79 -23.05
C ASN A 379 3.49 20.48 -23.28
N GLY A 380 3.35 21.67 -22.76
CA GLY A 380 2.09 22.41 -22.68
C GLY A 380 1.52 22.95 -23.99
N GLU A 381 1.49 22.18 -25.08
CA GLU A 381 0.79 22.53 -26.31
C GLU A 381 0.38 21.26 -27.07
N GLN A 382 -0.67 20.60 -26.62
CA GLN A 382 -1.59 19.85 -27.50
C GLN A 382 -2.86 19.57 -26.69
N SER A 383 -3.82 20.47 -26.85
CA SER A 383 -5.23 20.35 -26.39
C SER A 383 -5.98 19.34 -27.24
#